data_ec94d4d7bed36f937b3d75df27e9ae25
#
_entry.id   ec94d4d7bed36f937b3d75df27e9ae25
#
_cell.length_a   1.000
_cell.length_b   1.000
_cell.length_c   1.000
_cell.angle_alpha   90.00
_cell.angle_beta   90.00
_cell.angle_gamma   90.00
#
_symmetry.space_group_name_H-M   'P 1'
#
loop_
_entity.id
_entity.type
_entity.pdbx_description
1 polymer ?
#
loop_
_entity_poly.entity_id
_entity_poly.type
_entity_poly.pdbx_seq_one_letter_code
_entity_poly.pdbx_strand_id
1 'polypeptide(L)'
;MAASNRILALNLGTQTVSLAEFQTNPSGGIVLVRYKQVEILGDPAADATRVAQTKLQIKQLVSEFELKRQTINFAIASHTIFTRPVRLPIVGDASQVEQIVAFEAAQNVPYPIDQVVWDWQLLDEGKGGQMEVILAAIKSDLLDEINDAVQSTNLRTGVVEIAPMALYNALRYNYADADGCTLLVDIGSRTTNLLFCEPGKIFPRRLNIGGSTITTAIAKDLGIAFTEADKRKVDDGFVSLGGSYAEHDDAEIARISKIIRNQMTRLHQEIARSITFYRSEHGGSQPVRVLLSGATSSLPYMREFFHEKFPSMDVEFFNPLRNVAVSNTLDVETIGRDAHTLGELVGLALRGAVSCPMELNLRPASVTKAEHIAAQRPFLIAAGVCVLTTLAGWWQYYEHAANTTVGITEQINKQAAPLEDEESKIQKIKKDIEEQQSSIKPLLKAVEEREYWTKVINDIGQRLPQDYIWITSFEPPTREERAATQPKAREGSPAVLTVKGLYLSRDAGNNERTNIVNEFLKNLSESPYVETPKEEAEIIRGNDDTLHWAFPYTFPLKLKNPIDLK
;
A
#
# COMPACT_ATOMS: atom_id res chain seq x y z
N MET A 1 18.95 -15.16 7.14
CA MET A 1 19.57 -14.28 8.14
C MET A 1 19.03 -14.70 9.48
N ALA A 2 19.89 -15.01 10.46
CA ALA A 2 19.42 -15.31 11.82
C ALA A 2 18.69 -14.08 12.33
N ALA A 3 17.45 -14.27 12.81
CA ALA A 3 16.69 -13.20 13.40
C ALA A 3 17.53 -12.57 14.53
N SER A 4 17.75 -11.27 14.47
CA SER A 4 18.47 -10.55 15.53
C SER A 4 17.67 -10.74 16.81
N ASN A 5 18.26 -11.41 17.79
CA ASN A 5 17.65 -11.60 19.13
C ASN A 5 17.49 -10.27 19.89
N ARG A 6 17.82 -9.13 19.26
CA ARG A 6 17.85 -7.79 19.86
C ARG A 6 16.68 -6.96 19.34
N ILE A 7 15.94 -6.37 20.25
CA ILE A 7 14.81 -5.48 19.98
C ILE A 7 15.14 -4.12 20.60
N LEU A 8 15.07 -3.08 19.77
CA LEU A 8 15.24 -1.69 20.22
C LEU A 8 13.87 -1.04 20.36
N ALA A 9 13.62 -0.45 21.50
CA ALA A 9 12.40 0.29 21.81
C ALA A 9 12.74 1.73 22.20
N LEU A 10 12.10 2.69 21.54
CA LEU A 10 12.27 4.12 21.78
C LEU A 10 10.92 4.74 22.13
N ASN A 11 10.81 5.37 23.30
CA ASN A 11 9.63 6.13 23.67
C ASN A 11 9.89 7.63 23.49
N LEU A 12 9.08 8.26 22.63
CA LEU A 12 9.13 9.70 22.34
C LEU A 12 8.09 10.42 23.20
N GLY A 13 8.40 10.59 24.45
CA GLY A 13 7.59 11.36 25.39
C GLY A 13 7.67 12.87 25.12
N THR A 14 6.83 13.64 25.81
CA THR A 14 6.78 15.11 25.63
C THR A 14 7.87 15.86 26.39
N GLN A 15 8.45 15.25 27.42
CA GLN A 15 9.54 15.85 28.22
C GLN A 15 10.72 14.89 28.39
N THR A 16 10.59 13.64 28.01
CA THR A 16 11.65 12.64 28.07
C THR A 16 11.69 11.82 26.78
N VAL A 17 12.90 11.42 26.40
CA VAL A 17 13.12 10.40 25.37
C VAL A 17 13.82 9.22 26.05
N SER A 18 13.25 8.03 25.91
CA SER A 18 13.79 6.83 26.55
C SER A 18 14.11 5.78 25.49
N LEU A 19 15.28 5.16 25.59
CA LEU A 19 15.73 4.08 24.73
C LEU A 19 16.05 2.85 25.57
N ALA A 20 15.50 1.71 25.16
CA ALA A 20 15.81 0.42 25.76
C ALA A 20 16.19 -0.60 24.70
N GLU A 21 17.06 -1.50 25.09
CA GLU A 21 17.42 -2.69 24.33
C GLU A 21 16.93 -3.92 25.09
N PHE A 22 16.18 -4.74 24.37
CA PHE A 22 15.70 -6.01 24.85
C PHE A 22 16.29 -7.16 24.03
N GLN A 23 16.33 -8.33 24.63
CA GLN A 23 16.64 -9.58 23.95
C GLN A 23 15.49 -10.56 24.12
N THR A 24 15.20 -11.36 23.09
CA THR A 24 14.23 -12.45 23.21
C THR A 24 14.87 -13.63 23.92
N ASN A 25 14.16 -14.20 24.88
CA ASN A 25 14.55 -15.43 25.53
C ASN A 25 14.05 -16.63 24.72
N PRO A 26 14.81 -17.74 24.62
CA PRO A 26 14.35 -18.98 23.98
C PRO A 26 13.01 -19.53 24.52
N SER A 27 12.64 -19.18 25.75
CA SER A 27 11.34 -19.52 26.37
C SER A 27 10.18 -18.62 25.96
N GLY A 28 10.38 -17.66 25.03
CA GLY A 28 9.33 -16.75 24.51
C GLY A 28 9.14 -15.46 25.31
N GLY A 29 9.99 -15.18 26.31
CA GLY A 29 9.98 -13.92 27.06
C GLY A 29 10.96 -12.89 26.50
N ILE A 30 10.98 -11.70 27.12
CA ILE A 30 11.94 -10.63 26.85
C ILE A 30 12.78 -10.33 28.07
N VAL A 31 14.02 -9.89 27.82
CA VAL A 31 15.01 -9.52 28.85
C VAL A 31 15.43 -8.08 28.57
N LEU A 32 15.30 -7.19 29.54
CA LEU A 32 15.84 -5.83 29.48
C LEU A 32 17.35 -5.87 29.66
N VAL A 33 18.10 -5.43 28.65
CA VAL A 33 19.58 -5.48 28.63
C VAL A 33 20.21 -4.13 28.88
N ARG A 34 19.66 -3.07 28.27
CA ARG A 34 20.11 -1.69 28.45
C ARG A 34 18.93 -0.75 28.47
N TYR A 35 19.04 0.29 29.27
CA TYR A 35 18.03 1.35 29.36
C TYR A 35 18.72 2.70 29.64
N LYS A 36 18.22 3.72 28.99
CA LYS A 36 18.56 5.10 29.32
C LYS A 36 17.43 6.04 28.94
N GLN A 37 17.25 7.04 29.77
CA GLN A 37 16.32 8.13 29.58
C GLN A 37 17.11 9.46 29.57
N VAL A 38 16.68 10.38 28.72
CA VAL A 38 17.19 11.77 28.66
C VAL A 38 16.01 12.73 28.66
N GLU A 39 16.21 13.87 29.29
CA GLU A 39 15.19 14.90 29.40
C GLU A 39 15.27 15.89 28.24
N ILE A 40 14.10 16.38 27.84
CA ILE A 40 13.96 17.51 26.94
C ILE A 40 13.58 18.73 27.78
N LEU A 41 14.52 19.63 27.93
CA LEU A 41 14.33 20.83 28.75
C LEU A 41 13.32 21.80 28.13
N GLY A 42 12.64 22.56 28.99
CA GLY A 42 11.68 23.59 28.58
C GLY A 42 10.22 23.14 28.62
N ASP A 43 9.31 24.04 28.24
CA ASP A 43 7.88 23.80 28.27
C ASP A 43 7.47 22.72 27.22
N PRO A 44 6.86 21.61 27.63
CA PRO A 44 6.37 20.58 26.71
C PRO A 44 5.31 21.07 25.74
N ALA A 45 4.68 22.21 25.97
CA ALA A 45 3.71 22.82 25.08
C ALA A 45 4.34 23.67 23.95
N ALA A 46 5.65 23.87 23.96
CA ALA A 46 6.38 24.63 22.93
C ALA A 46 6.62 23.78 21.67
N ASP A 47 5.58 23.48 20.92
CA ASP A 47 5.58 22.53 19.79
C ASP A 47 6.62 22.89 18.70
N ALA A 48 6.84 24.17 18.41
CA ALA A 48 7.71 24.63 17.32
C ALA A 48 9.20 24.20 17.43
N THR A 49 9.70 23.98 18.64
CA THR A 49 11.11 23.58 18.87
C THR A 49 11.24 22.11 19.28
N ARG A 50 10.13 21.46 19.59
CA ARG A 50 10.11 20.16 20.24
C ARG A 50 10.73 19.07 19.37
N VAL A 51 10.38 19.00 18.08
CA VAL A 51 10.92 17.96 17.18
C VAL A 51 12.44 18.11 17.02
N ALA A 52 12.95 19.34 16.91
CA ALA A 52 14.37 19.56 16.82
C ALA A 52 15.11 19.13 18.11
N GLN A 53 14.55 19.43 19.28
CA GLN A 53 15.09 19.00 20.56
C GLN A 53 15.04 17.47 20.69
N THR A 54 13.93 16.85 20.35
CA THR A 54 13.77 15.38 20.32
C THR A 54 14.83 14.73 19.44
N LYS A 55 15.10 15.30 18.25
CA LYS A 55 16.15 14.81 17.34
C LYS A 55 17.55 14.85 17.98
N LEU A 56 17.85 15.86 18.75
CA LEU A 56 19.13 15.94 19.48
C LEU A 56 19.24 14.83 20.54
N GLN A 57 18.17 14.61 21.31
CA GLN A 57 18.15 13.57 22.33
C GLN A 57 18.22 12.15 21.74
N ILE A 58 17.54 11.91 20.62
CA ILE A 58 17.65 10.63 19.88
C ILE A 58 19.11 10.41 19.45
N LYS A 59 19.77 11.43 18.87
CA LYS A 59 21.18 11.33 18.46
C LYS A 59 22.11 11.01 19.62
N GLN A 60 21.89 11.64 20.76
CA GLN A 60 22.66 11.38 21.98
C GLN A 60 22.50 9.92 22.40
N LEU A 61 21.25 9.43 22.56
CA LEU A 61 20.99 8.05 22.98
C LEU A 61 21.55 7.01 21.99
N VAL A 62 21.38 7.25 20.68
CA VAL A 62 21.90 6.35 19.64
C VAL A 62 23.42 6.28 19.68
N SER A 63 24.10 7.42 19.93
CA SER A 63 25.55 7.46 20.10
C SER A 63 26.01 6.71 21.34
N GLU A 64 25.33 6.89 22.48
CA GLU A 64 25.66 6.22 23.75
C GLU A 64 25.43 4.69 23.69
N PHE A 65 24.43 4.25 22.91
CA PHE A 65 24.16 2.83 22.66
C PHE A 65 25.01 2.24 21.53
N GLU A 66 25.82 3.06 20.85
CA GLU A 66 26.65 2.66 19.69
C GLU A 66 25.86 1.94 18.58
N LEU A 67 24.62 2.39 18.32
CA LEU A 67 23.72 1.74 17.38
C LEU A 67 24.09 2.10 15.94
N LYS A 68 24.06 1.09 15.04
CA LYS A 68 24.35 1.27 13.61
C LYS A 68 23.43 0.39 12.75
N ARG A 69 22.64 1.03 11.88
CA ARG A 69 21.80 0.36 10.86
C ARG A 69 20.84 -0.71 11.40
N GLN A 70 20.39 -0.55 12.63
CA GLN A 70 19.42 -1.46 13.26
C GLN A 70 17.99 -0.96 13.05
N THR A 71 17.03 -1.86 13.18
CA THR A 71 15.61 -1.51 13.19
C THR A 71 15.20 -1.13 14.61
N ILE A 72 14.43 -0.05 14.75
CA ILE A 72 13.93 0.44 16.03
C ILE A 72 12.41 0.58 15.98
N ASN A 73 11.74 0.10 17.00
CA ASN A 73 10.32 0.35 17.24
C ASN A 73 10.20 1.60 18.09
N PHE A 74 9.27 2.49 17.79
CA PHE A 74 9.09 3.66 18.61
C PHE A 74 7.63 3.99 18.88
N ALA A 75 7.39 4.58 20.06
CA ALA A 75 6.09 5.07 20.48
C ALA A 75 6.04 6.60 20.40
N ILE A 76 4.92 7.11 19.94
CA ILE A 76 4.63 8.54 19.86
C ILE A 76 3.63 8.91 20.95
N ALA A 77 3.85 10.05 21.60
CA ALA A 77 2.98 10.56 22.65
C ALA A 77 1.55 10.82 22.15
N SER A 78 0.56 10.47 22.95
CA SER A 78 -0.87 10.48 22.56
C SER A 78 -1.44 11.84 22.19
N HIS A 79 -0.82 12.96 22.63
CA HIS A 79 -1.35 14.31 22.35
C HIS A 79 -1.31 14.68 20.86
N THR A 80 -0.43 14.06 20.07
CA THR A 80 -0.31 14.29 18.62
C THR A 80 -1.18 13.37 17.79
N ILE A 81 -1.78 12.36 18.40
CA ILE A 81 -2.52 11.30 17.73
C ILE A 81 -4.00 11.42 18.04
N PHE A 82 -4.82 11.36 17.01
CA PHE A 82 -6.25 11.16 17.17
C PHE A 82 -6.50 9.67 17.40
N THR A 83 -7.18 9.33 18.50
CA THR A 83 -7.56 7.95 18.81
C THR A 83 -9.01 7.93 19.24
N ARG A 84 -9.82 7.05 18.62
CA ARG A 84 -11.24 6.95 18.91
C ARG A 84 -11.74 5.51 18.76
N PRO A 85 -12.41 4.94 19.78
CA PRO A 85 -13.20 3.73 19.61
C PRO A 85 -14.48 4.08 18.83
N VAL A 86 -14.84 3.24 17.85
CA VAL A 86 -16.02 3.38 16.98
C VAL A 86 -16.78 2.07 16.97
N ARG A 87 -18.11 2.14 17.04
CA ARG A 87 -18.99 0.99 16.91
C ARG A 87 -19.55 0.90 15.51
N LEU A 88 -19.41 -0.25 14.90
CA LEU A 88 -19.78 -0.53 13.52
C LEU A 88 -20.72 -1.73 13.44
N PRO A 89 -21.59 -1.81 12.43
CA PRO A 89 -22.39 -3.01 12.20
C PRO A 89 -21.47 -4.19 11.84
N ILE A 90 -21.82 -5.39 12.30
CA ILE A 90 -21.14 -6.62 11.87
C ILE A 90 -21.51 -6.89 10.42
N VAL A 91 -20.50 -7.05 9.56
CA VAL A 91 -20.62 -7.45 8.16
C VAL A 91 -19.86 -8.76 7.93
N GLY A 92 -20.36 -9.56 7.00
CA GLY A 92 -19.87 -10.95 6.81
C GLY A 92 -18.53 -11.10 6.10
N ASP A 93 -17.97 -10.01 5.55
CA ASP A 93 -16.74 -10.06 4.74
C ASP A 93 -15.70 -9.04 5.24
N ALA A 94 -14.46 -9.50 5.37
CA ALA A 94 -13.34 -8.66 5.83
C ALA A 94 -13.11 -7.42 4.93
N SER A 95 -13.35 -7.54 3.63
CA SER A 95 -13.23 -6.40 2.69
C SER A 95 -14.30 -5.34 2.93
N GLN A 96 -15.49 -5.73 3.36
CA GLN A 96 -16.57 -4.82 3.72
C GLN A 96 -16.27 -4.12 5.04
N VAL A 97 -15.66 -4.83 6.00
CA VAL A 97 -15.20 -4.22 7.26
C VAL A 97 -14.22 -3.09 6.97
N GLU A 98 -13.22 -3.34 6.13
CA GLU A 98 -12.22 -2.34 5.77
C GLU A 98 -12.84 -1.10 5.11
N GLN A 99 -13.81 -1.29 4.21
CA GLN A 99 -14.52 -0.18 3.55
C GLN A 99 -15.34 0.66 4.55
N ILE A 100 -16.06 0.02 5.46
CA ILE A 100 -16.85 0.71 6.48
C ILE A 100 -15.93 1.48 7.44
N VAL A 101 -14.83 0.85 7.86
CA VAL A 101 -13.84 1.50 8.73
C VAL A 101 -13.20 2.69 8.02
N ALA A 102 -12.86 2.58 6.74
CA ALA A 102 -12.31 3.69 5.95
C ALA A 102 -13.31 4.85 5.82
N PHE A 103 -14.59 4.53 5.62
CA PHE A 103 -15.65 5.55 5.57
C PHE A 103 -15.82 6.27 6.92
N GLU A 104 -15.84 5.52 8.01
CA GLU A 104 -15.92 6.07 9.36
C GLU A 104 -14.66 6.87 9.72
N ALA A 105 -13.48 6.42 9.30
CA ALA A 105 -12.25 7.16 9.47
C ALA A 105 -12.33 8.54 8.79
N ALA A 106 -12.82 8.58 7.54
CA ALA A 106 -12.98 9.84 6.81
C ALA A 106 -13.96 10.82 7.48
N GLN A 107 -14.96 10.32 8.23
CA GLN A 107 -15.92 11.17 8.94
C GLN A 107 -15.45 11.61 10.34
N ASN A 108 -14.74 10.73 11.05
CA ASN A 108 -14.39 10.95 12.44
C ASN A 108 -13.02 11.60 12.65
N VAL A 109 -12.07 11.37 11.74
CA VAL A 109 -10.73 11.99 11.82
C VAL A 109 -10.86 13.49 11.53
N PRO A 110 -10.37 14.39 12.42
CA PRO A 110 -10.58 15.84 12.29
C PRO A 110 -9.67 16.49 11.23
N TYR A 111 -9.12 15.69 10.31
CA TYR A 111 -8.23 16.13 9.24
C TYR A 111 -8.62 15.42 7.93
N PRO A 112 -8.33 15.99 6.76
CA PRO A 112 -8.48 15.30 5.49
C PRO A 112 -7.72 13.96 5.51
N ILE A 113 -8.39 12.89 5.08
CA ILE A 113 -7.87 11.51 5.19
C ILE A 113 -6.58 11.29 4.38
N ASP A 114 -6.39 12.04 3.31
CA ASP A 114 -5.19 12.05 2.47
C ASP A 114 -3.98 12.75 3.10
N GLN A 115 -4.19 13.51 4.17
CA GLN A 115 -3.15 14.22 4.92
C GLN A 115 -2.76 13.52 6.23
N VAL A 116 -3.32 12.33 6.48
CA VAL A 116 -3.03 11.56 7.68
C VAL A 116 -2.52 10.16 7.35
N VAL A 117 -1.69 9.65 8.23
CA VAL A 117 -1.44 8.20 8.35
C VAL A 117 -2.38 7.68 9.41
N TRP A 118 -3.15 6.69 9.08
CA TRP A 118 -4.13 6.08 9.98
C TRP A 118 -4.09 4.57 9.92
N ASP A 119 -4.50 3.96 11.01
CA ASP A 119 -4.61 2.51 11.16
C ASP A 119 -5.78 2.19 12.08
N TRP A 120 -6.24 0.96 12.07
CA TRP A 120 -7.34 0.51 12.89
C TRP A 120 -7.17 -0.92 13.35
N GLN A 121 -7.83 -1.25 14.44
CA GLN A 121 -7.86 -2.63 14.93
C GLN A 121 -9.23 -2.97 15.50
N LEU A 122 -9.68 -4.18 15.27
CA LEU A 122 -10.86 -4.77 15.90
C LEU A 122 -10.58 -5.03 17.38
N LEU A 123 -11.44 -4.50 18.25
CA LEU A 123 -11.35 -4.70 19.70
C LEU A 123 -12.27 -5.82 20.20
N ASP A 124 -13.51 -5.84 19.69
CA ASP A 124 -14.53 -6.82 20.06
C ASP A 124 -15.46 -7.07 18.86
N GLU A 125 -15.77 -8.35 18.61
CA GLU A 125 -16.77 -8.74 17.60
C GLU A 125 -18.22 -8.47 18.05
N GLY A 126 -18.39 -8.07 19.30
CA GLY A 126 -19.62 -7.55 19.88
C GLY A 126 -20.76 -8.54 20.08
N LYS A 127 -21.39 -8.45 21.23
CA LYS A 127 -22.68 -9.09 21.52
C LYS A 127 -23.78 -8.14 21.06
N GLY A 128 -24.56 -8.51 20.04
CA GLY A 128 -25.72 -7.69 19.61
C GLY A 128 -25.63 -7.06 18.21
N GLY A 129 -24.80 -7.62 17.32
CA GLY A 129 -24.76 -7.19 15.91
C GLY A 129 -23.91 -5.93 15.64
N GLN A 130 -23.08 -5.51 16.60
CA GLN A 130 -22.11 -4.43 16.43
C GLN A 130 -20.71 -4.93 16.79
N MET A 131 -19.71 -4.50 16.03
CA MET A 131 -18.29 -4.67 16.35
C MET A 131 -17.72 -3.35 16.86
N GLU A 132 -16.73 -3.39 17.72
CA GLU A 132 -16.03 -2.22 18.21
C GLU A 132 -14.60 -2.22 17.63
N VAL A 133 -14.23 -1.12 16.96
CA VAL A 133 -12.89 -0.92 16.41
C VAL A 133 -12.26 0.31 17.05
N ILE A 134 -10.94 0.31 17.18
CA ILE A 134 -10.19 1.51 17.53
C ILE A 134 -9.56 2.10 16.27
N LEU A 135 -9.81 3.38 16.02
CA LEU A 135 -9.18 4.17 14.99
C LEU A 135 -8.05 4.99 15.58
N ALA A 136 -6.95 5.06 14.89
CA ALA A 136 -5.82 5.91 15.22
C ALA A 136 -5.37 6.67 13.98
N ALA A 137 -5.09 7.96 14.11
CA ALA A 137 -4.61 8.80 13.01
C ALA A 137 -3.64 9.87 13.50
N ILE A 138 -2.63 10.14 12.69
CA ILE A 138 -1.65 11.21 12.91
C ILE A 138 -1.45 11.97 11.61
N LYS A 139 -1.19 13.28 11.68
CA LYS A 139 -0.83 14.07 10.50
C LYS A 139 0.44 13.53 9.85
N SER A 140 0.40 13.34 8.53
CA SER A 140 1.54 12.79 7.76
C SER A 140 2.79 13.64 7.93
N ASP A 141 2.67 14.96 7.83
CA ASP A 141 3.80 15.88 7.95
C ASP A 141 4.53 15.73 9.30
N LEU A 142 3.76 15.68 10.40
CA LEU A 142 4.33 15.54 11.74
C LEU A 142 4.98 14.15 11.92
N LEU A 143 4.35 13.11 11.39
CA LEU A 143 4.89 11.76 11.45
C LEU A 143 6.18 11.64 10.64
N ASP A 144 6.21 12.21 9.43
CA ASP A 144 7.40 12.23 8.58
C ASP A 144 8.54 12.99 9.26
N GLU A 145 8.26 14.14 9.90
CA GLU A 145 9.27 14.90 10.65
C GLU A 145 9.86 14.10 11.83
N ILE A 146 9.01 13.39 12.58
CA ILE A 146 9.45 12.50 13.67
C ILE A 146 10.27 11.33 13.12
N ASN A 147 9.79 10.71 12.05
CA ASN A 147 10.47 9.59 11.40
C ASN A 147 11.86 10.01 10.85
N ASP A 148 11.95 11.18 10.24
CA ASP A 148 13.20 11.74 9.76
C ASP A 148 14.19 12.01 10.90
N ALA A 149 13.68 12.41 12.08
CA ALA A 149 14.51 12.55 13.27
C ALA A 149 15.15 11.20 13.65
N VAL A 150 14.39 10.11 13.61
CA VAL A 150 14.88 8.74 13.88
C VAL A 150 15.84 8.28 12.77
N GLN A 151 15.45 8.38 11.49
CA GLN A 151 16.25 7.91 10.36
C GLN A 151 17.57 8.70 10.18
N SER A 152 17.60 9.97 10.61
CA SER A 152 18.82 10.78 10.58
C SER A 152 19.96 10.21 11.42
N THR A 153 19.69 9.21 12.27
CA THR A 153 20.67 8.49 13.08
C THR A 153 21.11 7.15 12.46
N ASN A 154 20.80 6.92 11.18
CA ASN A 154 21.04 5.64 10.47
C ASN A 154 20.28 4.44 11.03
N LEU A 155 19.22 4.64 11.81
CA LEU A 155 18.30 3.60 12.23
C LEU A 155 17.19 3.42 11.19
N ARG A 156 16.65 2.21 11.11
CA ARG A 156 15.47 1.90 10.27
C ARG A 156 14.23 1.87 11.13
N THR A 157 13.17 2.49 10.64
CA THR A 157 11.87 2.48 11.31
C THR A 157 11.23 1.10 11.24
N GLY A 158 10.98 0.52 12.40
CA GLY A 158 10.21 -0.70 12.56
C GLY A 158 8.73 -0.40 12.77
N VAL A 159 8.21 -0.76 13.96
CA VAL A 159 6.84 -0.44 14.37
C VAL A 159 6.77 1.00 14.88
N VAL A 160 5.75 1.74 14.45
CA VAL A 160 5.40 3.07 14.98
C VAL A 160 4.07 2.93 15.72
N GLU A 161 4.12 2.99 17.02
CA GLU A 161 2.96 2.73 17.88
C GLU A 161 2.55 3.99 18.67
N ILE A 162 1.36 3.96 19.23
CA ILE A 162 0.86 4.98 20.12
C ILE A 162 1.27 4.62 21.55
N ALA A 163 1.88 5.53 22.31
CA ALA A 163 2.36 5.27 23.67
C ALA A 163 1.33 4.56 24.56
N PRO A 164 0.06 4.95 24.68
CA PRO A 164 -0.96 4.24 25.44
C PRO A 164 -1.22 2.80 24.97
N MET A 165 -1.05 2.51 23.67
CA MET A 165 -1.30 1.16 23.15
C MET A 165 -0.12 0.23 23.46
N ALA A 166 1.11 0.75 23.34
CA ALA A 166 2.29 0.05 23.84
C ALA A 166 2.15 -0.24 25.36
N LEU A 167 1.72 0.75 26.12
CA LEU A 167 1.47 0.59 27.57
C LEU A 167 0.39 -0.47 27.86
N TYR A 168 -0.67 -0.55 27.04
CA TYR A 168 -1.68 -1.61 27.14
C TYR A 168 -1.09 -2.99 26.88
N ASN A 169 -0.23 -3.15 25.89
CA ASN A 169 0.44 -4.41 25.61
C ASN A 169 1.32 -4.85 26.81
N ALA A 170 2.05 -3.90 27.40
CA ALA A 170 2.82 -4.17 28.62
C ALA A 170 1.93 -4.58 29.80
N LEU A 171 0.77 -3.92 29.99
CA LEU A 171 -0.19 -4.27 31.01
C LEU A 171 -0.73 -5.70 30.81
N ARG A 172 -1.17 -6.03 29.62
CA ARG A 172 -1.74 -7.36 29.32
C ARG A 172 -0.73 -8.48 29.48
N TYR A 173 0.53 -8.22 29.16
CA TYR A 173 1.61 -9.20 29.37
C TYR A 173 1.93 -9.44 30.85
N ASN A 174 1.97 -8.37 31.64
CA ASN A 174 2.39 -8.45 33.03
C ASN A 174 1.27 -8.74 34.03
N TYR A 175 0.02 -8.42 33.67
CA TYR A 175 -1.17 -8.54 34.54
C TYR A 175 -2.28 -9.33 33.81
N ALA A 176 -1.91 -10.39 33.09
CA ALA A 176 -2.88 -11.27 32.43
C ALA A 176 -3.82 -11.99 33.42
N ASP A 177 -3.38 -12.14 34.65
CA ASP A 177 -4.07 -12.74 35.77
C ASP A 177 -5.00 -11.77 36.53
N ALA A 178 -5.07 -10.51 36.12
CA ALA A 178 -5.88 -9.50 36.78
C ALA A 178 -7.37 -9.70 36.47
N ASP A 179 -8.15 -9.98 37.51
CA ASP A 179 -9.59 -10.07 37.43
C ASP A 179 -10.25 -8.68 37.52
N GLY A 180 -11.41 -8.54 36.89
CA GLY A 180 -12.20 -7.31 36.90
C GLY A 180 -11.62 -6.20 36.05
N CYS A 181 -12.15 -4.99 36.22
CA CYS A 181 -11.68 -3.80 35.51
C CYS A 181 -10.44 -3.20 36.18
N THR A 182 -9.35 -3.11 35.47
CA THR A 182 -8.14 -2.38 35.88
C THR A 182 -8.11 -1.03 35.17
N LEU A 183 -7.97 0.04 35.94
CA LEU A 183 -7.73 1.39 35.40
C LEU A 183 -6.24 1.71 35.48
N LEU A 184 -5.57 1.76 34.33
CA LEU A 184 -4.21 2.25 34.27
C LEU A 184 -4.24 3.76 34.04
N VAL A 185 -3.58 4.51 34.92
CA VAL A 185 -3.48 5.97 34.90
C VAL A 185 -2.03 6.35 34.63
N ASP A 186 -1.75 6.69 33.39
CA ASP A 186 -0.42 7.12 32.95
C ASP A 186 -0.35 8.65 32.99
N ILE A 187 0.31 9.19 34.02
CA ILE A 187 0.44 10.63 34.24
C ILE A 187 1.73 11.13 33.60
N GLY A 188 1.63 11.49 32.31
CA GLY A 188 2.73 12.06 31.57
C GLY A 188 2.98 13.55 31.87
N SER A 189 3.86 14.17 31.13
CA SER A 189 4.16 15.59 31.28
C SER A 189 3.02 16.48 30.76
N ARG A 190 2.48 16.22 29.55
CA ARG A 190 1.46 17.07 28.91
C ARG A 190 0.03 16.54 29.10
N THR A 191 -0.11 15.22 29.13
CA THR A 191 -1.40 14.55 29.17
C THR A 191 -1.37 13.40 30.18
N THR A 192 -2.56 13.05 30.67
CA THR A 192 -2.80 11.78 31.38
C THR A 192 -3.60 10.86 30.48
N ASN A 193 -3.11 9.65 30.25
CA ASN A 193 -3.82 8.60 29.54
C ASN A 193 -4.50 7.67 30.53
N LEU A 194 -5.77 7.41 30.33
CA LEU A 194 -6.57 6.46 31.09
C LEU A 194 -6.84 5.26 30.21
N LEU A 195 -6.47 4.08 30.67
CA LEU A 195 -6.78 2.82 30.00
C LEU A 195 -7.66 1.98 30.92
N PHE A 196 -8.94 1.85 30.56
CA PHE A 196 -9.85 0.93 31.22
C PHE A 196 -9.68 -0.43 30.55
N CYS A 197 -9.23 -1.41 31.30
CA CYS A 197 -8.88 -2.72 30.79
C CYS A 197 -9.68 -3.82 31.52
N GLU A 198 -10.44 -4.56 30.72
CA GLU A 198 -11.16 -5.77 31.14
C GLU A 198 -10.75 -6.94 30.25
N PRO A 199 -11.02 -8.20 30.59
CA PRO A 199 -10.78 -9.31 29.69
C PRO A 199 -11.48 -9.09 28.33
N GLY A 200 -10.69 -9.04 27.25
CA GLY A 200 -11.18 -8.82 25.88
C GLY A 200 -11.66 -7.39 25.56
N LYS A 201 -11.52 -6.42 26.47
CA LYS A 201 -12.03 -5.05 26.27
C LYS A 201 -11.01 -4.02 26.74
N ILE A 202 -10.83 -2.98 25.93
CA ILE A 202 -10.05 -1.79 26.26
C ILE A 202 -10.85 -0.53 25.92
N PHE A 203 -10.81 0.47 26.80
CA PHE A 203 -11.31 1.80 26.51
C PHE A 203 -10.25 2.84 26.88
N PRO A 204 -9.57 3.46 25.88
CA PRO A 204 -8.60 4.52 26.10
C PRO A 204 -9.30 5.88 26.18
N ARG A 205 -8.83 6.73 27.08
CA ARG A 205 -9.26 8.12 27.19
C ARG A 205 -8.07 9.00 27.55
N ARG A 206 -7.93 10.13 26.87
CA ARG A 206 -6.88 11.11 27.14
C ARG A 206 -7.45 12.33 27.85
N LEU A 207 -6.74 12.78 28.89
CA LEU A 207 -7.00 14.01 29.62
C LEU A 207 -5.86 15.00 29.36
N ASN A 208 -6.18 16.27 29.13
CA ASN A 208 -5.19 17.32 28.91
C ASN A 208 -4.71 17.93 30.25
N ILE A 209 -4.35 17.08 31.18
CA ILE A 209 -3.79 17.41 32.49
C ILE A 209 -2.57 16.50 32.66
N GLY A 210 -1.42 17.09 33.00
CA GLY A 210 -0.17 16.37 33.22
C GLY A 210 0.80 17.20 34.06
N GLY A 211 2.06 16.78 34.14
CA GLY A 211 3.09 17.42 34.95
C GLY A 211 3.33 18.89 34.59
N SER A 212 3.23 19.25 33.32
CA SER A 212 3.38 20.66 32.87
C SER A 212 2.26 21.57 33.37
N THR A 213 1.06 21.03 33.58
CA THR A 213 -0.04 21.80 34.19
C THR A 213 0.31 22.19 35.63
N ILE A 214 0.97 21.29 36.37
CA ILE A 214 1.48 21.56 37.71
C ILE A 214 2.58 22.61 37.64
N THR A 215 3.58 22.39 36.78
CA THR A 215 4.74 23.32 36.61
C THR A 215 4.27 24.72 36.25
N THR A 216 3.31 24.86 35.32
CA THR A 216 2.73 26.15 34.94
C THR A 216 2.01 26.81 36.10
N ALA A 217 1.29 26.04 36.92
CA ALA A 217 0.61 26.58 38.10
C ALA A 217 1.62 27.07 39.15
N ILE A 218 2.72 26.36 39.38
CA ILE A 218 3.82 26.78 40.27
C ILE A 218 4.52 28.04 39.72
N ALA A 219 4.89 28.03 38.44
CA ALA A 219 5.53 29.15 37.77
C ALA A 219 4.71 30.45 37.90
N LYS A 220 3.39 30.34 37.68
CA LYS A 220 2.45 31.47 37.80
C LYS A 220 2.32 31.95 39.23
N ASP A 221 2.26 31.06 40.19
CA ASP A 221 2.02 31.38 41.60
C ASP A 221 3.29 32.01 42.24
N LEU A 222 4.47 31.49 41.90
CA LEU A 222 5.76 31.99 42.42
C LEU A 222 6.37 33.13 41.56
N GLY A 223 5.84 33.38 40.34
CA GLY A 223 6.38 34.39 39.42
C GLY A 223 7.74 34.02 38.84
N ILE A 224 8.06 32.72 38.68
CA ILE A 224 9.34 32.20 38.20
C ILE A 224 9.22 31.59 36.80
N ALA A 225 10.37 31.34 36.17
CA ALA A 225 10.38 30.67 34.85
C ALA A 225 9.89 29.24 34.94
N PHE A 226 9.34 28.72 33.83
CA PHE A 226 8.85 27.34 33.74
C PHE A 226 9.91 26.31 34.14
N THR A 227 11.14 26.47 33.66
CA THR A 227 12.26 25.54 33.96
C THR A 227 12.64 25.53 35.44
N GLU A 228 12.60 26.70 36.10
CA GLU A 228 12.82 26.80 37.54
C GLU A 228 11.68 26.17 38.34
N ALA A 229 10.43 26.42 37.91
CA ALA A 229 9.26 25.82 38.53
C ALA A 229 9.25 24.29 38.39
N ASP A 230 9.72 23.78 37.23
CA ASP A 230 9.83 22.34 36.97
C ASP A 230 10.87 21.70 37.89
N LYS A 231 12.03 22.35 38.02
CA LYS A 231 13.07 21.93 38.97
C LYS A 231 12.55 21.90 40.40
N ARG A 232 11.89 22.97 40.86
CA ARG A 232 11.28 23.02 42.19
C ARG A 232 10.21 21.94 42.40
N LYS A 233 9.40 21.66 41.38
CA LYS A 233 8.41 20.57 41.44
C LYS A 233 9.08 19.21 41.67
N VAL A 234 10.22 18.95 41.00
CA VAL A 234 10.91 17.65 41.06
C VAL A 234 11.70 17.53 42.37
N ASP A 235 12.44 18.60 42.77
CA ASP A 235 13.33 18.57 43.91
C ASP A 235 12.57 18.65 45.26
N ASP A 236 11.58 19.54 45.35
CA ASP A 236 10.91 19.90 46.61
C ASP A 236 9.43 19.50 46.65
N GLY A 237 8.83 19.13 45.49
CA GLY A 237 7.40 18.93 45.36
C GLY A 237 6.92 17.58 45.86
N PHE A 238 5.79 17.57 46.53
CA PHE A 238 5.05 16.36 46.89
C PHE A 238 3.52 16.62 46.87
N VAL A 239 2.72 15.59 46.84
CA VAL A 239 1.25 15.73 46.95
C VAL A 239 0.87 15.88 48.43
N SER A 240 0.54 17.12 48.81
CA SER A 240 0.08 17.36 50.20
C SER A 240 -1.19 16.53 50.49
N LEU A 241 -1.16 15.70 51.52
CA LEU A 241 -2.29 14.80 51.87
C LEU A 241 -3.44 15.50 52.60
N GLY A 242 -3.27 16.69 53.11
CA GLY A 242 -4.35 17.44 53.80
C GLY A 242 -4.83 16.78 55.10
N GLY A 243 -5.84 17.36 55.72
CA GLY A 243 -6.42 16.83 56.95
C GLY A 243 -5.48 16.96 58.17
N SER A 244 -5.23 15.84 58.84
CA SER A 244 -4.38 15.77 60.06
C SER A 244 -2.87 15.76 59.77
N TYR A 245 -2.44 15.75 58.50
CA TYR A 245 -1.04 15.78 58.14
C TYR A 245 -0.47 17.19 58.40
N ALA A 246 0.68 17.27 59.12
CA ALA A 246 1.37 18.51 59.34
C ALA A 246 1.82 19.16 58.01
N GLU A 247 1.68 20.49 57.92
CA GLU A 247 2.28 21.24 56.82
C GLU A 247 3.82 21.16 56.91
N HIS A 248 4.49 21.22 55.77
CA HIS A 248 5.95 21.27 55.74
C HIS A 248 6.45 22.54 56.44
N ASP A 249 7.57 22.45 57.18
CA ASP A 249 8.11 23.58 57.92
C ASP A 249 8.53 24.75 57.04
N ASP A 250 8.98 24.44 55.78
CA ASP A 250 9.25 25.45 54.77
C ASP A 250 7.94 25.87 54.10
N ALA A 251 7.60 27.16 54.23
CA ALA A 251 6.36 27.73 53.73
C ALA A 251 6.28 27.71 52.19
N GLU A 252 7.41 27.78 51.46
CA GLU A 252 7.46 27.73 50.01
C GLU A 252 7.20 26.29 49.52
N ILE A 253 7.84 25.30 50.14
CA ILE A 253 7.59 23.87 49.85
C ILE A 253 6.14 23.49 50.17
N ALA A 254 5.61 23.98 51.30
CA ALA A 254 4.19 23.77 51.66
C ALA A 254 3.26 24.35 50.60
N ARG A 255 3.58 25.55 50.05
CA ARG A 255 2.84 26.23 49.02
C ARG A 255 2.88 25.46 47.69
N ILE A 256 4.05 25.00 47.24
CA ILE A 256 4.24 24.18 46.03
C ILE A 256 3.39 22.88 46.16
N SER A 257 3.49 22.20 47.30
CA SER A 257 2.80 20.94 47.54
C SER A 257 1.26 21.08 47.57
N LYS A 258 0.74 22.21 48.06
CA LYS A 258 -0.69 22.55 47.95
C LYS A 258 -1.11 22.79 46.51
N ILE A 259 -0.28 23.46 45.69
CA ILE A 259 -0.55 23.65 44.26
C ILE A 259 -0.60 22.29 43.56
N ILE A 260 0.35 21.41 43.82
CA ILE A 260 0.37 20.04 43.30
C ILE A 260 -0.93 19.32 43.66
N ARG A 261 -1.32 19.31 44.96
CA ARG A 261 -2.58 18.70 45.41
C ARG A 261 -3.79 19.25 44.67
N ASN A 262 -3.86 20.55 44.48
CA ASN A 262 -4.97 21.18 43.75
C ASN A 262 -5.09 20.68 42.30
N GLN A 263 -3.95 20.55 41.60
CA GLN A 263 -3.93 20.01 40.24
C GLN A 263 -4.32 18.51 40.23
N MET A 264 -3.82 17.73 41.19
CA MET A 264 -4.18 16.32 41.31
C MET A 264 -5.64 16.14 41.69
N THR A 265 -6.22 17.04 42.49
CA THR A 265 -7.68 17.02 42.78
C THR A 265 -8.50 17.26 41.49
N ARG A 266 -8.05 18.18 40.60
CA ARG A 266 -8.69 18.35 39.30
C ARG A 266 -8.56 17.10 38.43
N LEU A 267 -7.37 16.50 38.40
CA LEU A 267 -7.14 15.25 37.69
C LEU A 267 -8.05 14.14 38.21
N HIS A 268 -8.15 13.96 39.52
CA HIS A 268 -9.05 13.00 40.14
C HIS A 268 -10.51 13.22 39.71
N GLN A 269 -10.98 14.47 39.67
CA GLN A 269 -12.36 14.76 39.25
C GLN A 269 -12.60 14.35 37.78
N GLU A 270 -11.63 14.58 36.89
CA GLU A 270 -11.73 14.13 35.49
C GLU A 270 -11.64 12.61 35.36
N ILE A 271 -10.84 11.95 36.19
CA ILE A 271 -10.81 10.48 36.26
C ILE A 271 -12.18 9.94 36.73
N ALA A 272 -12.75 10.50 37.79
CA ALA A 272 -14.08 10.09 38.27
C ALA A 272 -15.18 10.26 37.23
N ARG A 273 -15.17 11.38 36.49
CA ARG A 273 -16.07 11.59 35.34
C ARG A 273 -15.83 10.54 34.25
N SER A 274 -14.56 10.19 34.00
CA SER A 274 -14.19 9.19 33.00
C SER A 274 -14.66 7.79 33.38
N ILE A 275 -14.59 7.44 34.66
CA ILE A 275 -15.13 6.17 35.19
C ILE A 275 -16.66 6.12 35.00
N THR A 276 -17.35 7.20 35.34
CA THR A 276 -18.79 7.30 35.13
C THR A 276 -19.15 7.16 33.65
N PHE A 277 -18.45 7.87 32.77
CA PHE A 277 -18.64 7.80 31.32
C PHE A 277 -18.41 6.38 30.77
N TYR A 278 -17.30 5.74 31.18
CA TYR A 278 -17.01 4.37 30.77
C TYR A 278 -18.12 3.39 31.14
N ARG A 279 -18.67 3.54 32.34
CA ARG A 279 -19.76 2.70 32.81
C ARG A 279 -21.08 2.94 32.10
N SER A 280 -21.47 4.21 31.91
CA SER A 280 -22.77 4.55 31.31
C SER A 280 -22.80 4.35 29.81
N GLU A 281 -21.78 4.80 29.09
CA GLU A 281 -21.78 4.84 27.62
C GLU A 281 -21.15 3.61 26.97
N HIS A 282 -20.15 3.00 27.65
CA HIS A 282 -19.44 1.86 27.11
C HIS A 282 -19.78 0.53 27.80
N GLY A 283 -20.72 0.54 28.75
CA GLY A 283 -21.15 -0.68 29.45
C GLY A 283 -19.99 -1.37 30.20
N GLY A 284 -19.00 -0.60 30.63
CA GLY A 284 -17.85 -1.11 31.38
C GLY A 284 -18.13 -1.32 32.84
N SER A 285 -17.29 -2.08 33.52
CA SER A 285 -17.38 -2.34 34.92
C SER A 285 -16.70 -1.24 35.74
N GLN A 286 -17.10 -1.14 37.02
CA GLN A 286 -16.38 -0.30 37.99
C GLN A 286 -14.94 -0.80 38.13
N PRO A 287 -13.90 0.05 37.98
CA PRO A 287 -12.55 -0.37 38.29
C PRO A 287 -12.38 -0.86 39.72
N VAL A 288 -11.71 -1.98 39.87
CA VAL A 288 -11.36 -2.56 41.18
C VAL A 288 -9.92 -2.22 41.57
N ARG A 289 -9.09 -1.90 40.57
CA ARG A 289 -7.68 -1.57 40.74
C ARG A 289 -7.32 -0.33 39.90
N VAL A 290 -6.45 0.51 40.47
CA VAL A 290 -5.81 1.63 39.81
C VAL A 290 -4.30 1.40 39.76
N LEU A 291 -3.73 1.38 38.58
CA LEU A 291 -2.28 1.29 38.38
C LEU A 291 -1.74 2.64 37.92
N LEU A 292 -0.80 3.20 38.68
CA LEU A 292 -0.17 4.50 38.40
C LEU A 292 1.07 4.30 37.56
N SER A 293 1.18 5.02 36.44
CA SER A 293 2.29 5.03 35.50
C SER A 293 2.65 6.45 35.10
N GLY A 294 3.77 6.61 34.40
CA GLY A 294 4.25 7.90 33.90
C GLY A 294 5.07 8.70 34.92
N ALA A 295 6.00 9.51 34.40
CA ALA A 295 6.98 10.19 35.24
C ALA A 295 6.38 11.13 36.32
N THR A 296 5.23 11.74 36.05
CA THR A 296 4.57 12.60 37.04
C THR A 296 4.00 11.82 38.22
N SER A 297 3.72 10.52 38.05
CA SER A 297 3.23 9.67 39.16
C SER A 297 4.29 9.40 40.22
N SER A 298 5.58 9.67 39.94
CA SER A 298 6.67 9.52 40.89
C SER A 298 6.71 10.57 42.02
N LEU A 299 5.89 11.62 41.91
CA LEU A 299 5.83 12.63 42.96
C LEU A 299 5.47 11.96 44.31
N PRO A 300 6.18 12.28 45.40
CA PRO A 300 5.94 11.71 46.69
C PRO A 300 4.46 11.82 47.13
N TYR A 301 3.96 10.81 47.77
CA TYR A 301 2.57 10.68 48.26
C TYR A 301 1.49 10.61 47.14
N MET A 302 1.86 10.39 45.89
CA MET A 302 0.89 10.25 44.80
C MET A 302 -0.03 9.04 45.02
N ARG A 303 0.53 7.89 45.38
CA ARG A 303 -0.23 6.66 45.62
C ARG A 303 -1.20 6.87 46.79
N GLU A 304 -0.73 7.44 47.91
CA GLU A 304 -1.52 7.73 49.10
C GLU A 304 -2.67 8.70 48.78
N PHE A 305 -2.42 9.71 47.94
CA PHE A 305 -3.44 10.64 47.48
C PHE A 305 -4.53 9.92 46.68
N PHE A 306 -4.16 9.09 45.71
CA PHE A 306 -5.17 8.35 44.95
C PHE A 306 -5.88 7.27 45.77
N HIS A 307 -5.20 6.66 46.71
CA HIS A 307 -5.84 5.75 47.68
C HIS A 307 -6.87 6.47 48.57
N GLU A 308 -6.57 7.70 49.01
CA GLU A 308 -7.55 8.57 49.71
C GLU A 308 -8.76 8.87 48.83
N LYS A 309 -8.54 9.11 47.53
CA LYS A 309 -9.60 9.50 46.60
C LYS A 309 -10.42 8.32 46.07
N PHE A 310 -9.86 7.15 46.02
CA PHE A 310 -10.50 5.91 45.55
C PHE A 310 -10.45 4.82 46.62
N PRO A 311 -11.11 4.98 47.74
CA PRO A 311 -10.98 4.08 48.89
C PRO A 311 -11.51 2.65 48.64
N SER A 312 -12.30 2.46 47.56
CA SER A 312 -12.84 1.15 47.14
C SER A 312 -11.98 0.45 46.10
N MET A 313 -10.88 1.06 45.66
CA MET A 313 -10.00 0.54 44.62
C MET A 313 -8.62 0.29 45.24
N ASP A 314 -7.96 -0.78 44.77
CA ASP A 314 -6.56 -1.02 45.09
C ASP A 314 -5.68 -0.12 44.26
N VAL A 315 -4.83 0.73 44.86
CA VAL A 315 -3.99 1.69 44.19
C VAL A 315 -2.52 1.31 44.32
N GLU A 316 -1.90 0.99 43.19
CA GLU A 316 -0.50 0.57 43.13
C GLU A 316 0.23 1.28 41.99
N PHE A 317 1.56 1.25 42.05
CA PHE A 317 2.34 1.60 40.87
C PHE A 317 2.35 0.46 39.86
N PHE A 318 2.23 0.79 38.58
CA PHE A 318 2.35 -0.17 37.50
C PHE A 318 3.78 -0.70 37.42
N ASN A 319 3.93 -2.02 37.48
CA ASN A 319 5.20 -2.69 37.30
C ASN A 319 5.24 -3.43 35.94
N PRO A 320 5.77 -2.83 34.87
CA PRO A 320 5.86 -3.44 33.55
C PRO A 320 6.92 -4.54 33.46
N LEU A 321 7.74 -4.71 34.51
CA LEU A 321 8.81 -5.72 34.56
C LEU A 321 8.42 -6.96 35.36
N ARG A 322 7.15 -7.12 35.78
CA ARG A 322 6.68 -8.26 36.57
C ARG A 322 7.01 -9.61 35.93
N ASN A 323 6.84 -9.72 34.61
CA ASN A 323 7.13 -10.91 33.78
C ASN A 323 8.29 -10.69 32.82
N VAL A 324 9.07 -9.62 32.97
CA VAL A 324 10.22 -9.28 32.15
C VAL A 324 11.49 -9.46 32.95
N ALA A 325 12.43 -10.25 32.43
CA ALA A 325 13.72 -10.41 33.10
C ALA A 325 14.58 -9.14 32.89
N VAL A 326 15.39 -8.84 33.89
CA VAL A 326 16.36 -7.73 33.87
C VAL A 326 17.76 -8.31 33.88
N SER A 327 18.62 -7.80 32.99
CA SER A 327 20.03 -8.24 32.94
C SER A 327 20.78 -7.81 34.19
N ASN A 328 21.67 -8.69 34.65
CA ASN A 328 22.55 -8.43 35.81
C ASN A 328 23.54 -7.26 35.58
N THR A 329 23.62 -6.75 34.36
CA THR A 329 24.44 -5.58 34.02
C THR A 329 23.79 -4.25 34.36
N LEU A 330 22.49 -4.26 34.65
CA LEU A 330 21.72 -3.07 35.00
C LEU A 330 21.67 -2.90 36.54
N ASP A 331 21.70 -1.65 36.95
CA ASP A 331 21.48 -1.28 38.33
C ASP A 331 20.00 -1.50 38.69
N VAL A 332 19.76 -2.51 39.48
CA VAL A 332 18.42 -2.94 39.88
C VAL A 332 17.69 -1.87 40.68
N GLU A 333 18.41 -1.07 41.50
CA GLU A 333 17.83 0.00 42.30
C GLU A 333 17.30 1.13 41.41
N THR A 334 18.10 1.57 40.42
CA THR A 334 17.69 2.57 39.43
C THR A 334 16.52 2.07 38.58
N ILE A 335 16.58 0.83 38.08
CA ILE A 335 15.48 0.23 37.33
C ILE A 335 14.22 0.09 38.17
N GLY A 336 14.33 -0.30 39.43
CA GLY A 336 13.19 -0.41 40.34
C GLY A 336 12.49 0.92 40.61
N ARG A 337 13.27 1.99 40.75
CA ARG A 337 12.75 3.35 40.92
C ARG A 337 12.02 3.85 39.65
N ASP A 338 12.56 3.57 38.49
CA ASP A 338 12.03 4.07 37.22
C ASP A 338 11.03 3.07 36.57
N ALA A 339 10.78 1.91 37.18
CA ALA A 339 10.01 0.81 36.59
C ALA A 339 8.66 1.26 36.02
N HIS A 340 7.92 2.08 36.76
CA HIS A 340 6.60 2.58 36.35
C HIS A 340 6.60 3.48 35.10
N THR A 341 7.79 3.89 34.59
CA THR A 341 7.96 4.67 33.35
C THR A 341 8.42 3.82 32.17
N LEU A 342 8.68 2.52 32.37
CA LEU A 342 9.19 1.61 31.35
C LEU A 342 8.07 0.92 30.54
N GLY A 343 6.82 1.21 30.83
CA GLY A 343 5.68 0.47 30.27
C GLY A 343 5.62 0.49 28.76
N GLU A 344 5.80 1.67 28.14
CA GLU A 344 5.79 1.82 26.69
C GLU A 344 6.95 1.10 26.02
N LEU A 345 8.13 1.13 26.66
CA LEU A 345 9.32 0.44 26.13
C LEU A 345 9.14 -1.08 26.16
N VAL A 346 8.55 -1.61 27.24
CA VAL A 346 8.21 -3.03 27.34
C VAL A 346 7.17 -3.41 26.29
N GLY A 347 6.11 -2.63 26.15
CA GLY A 347 5.08 -2.86 25.13
C GLY A 347 5.63 -2.88 23.71
N LEU A 348 6.50 -1.93 23.38
CA LEU A 348 7.19 -1.89 22.08
C LEU A 348 8.11 -3.10 21.85
N ALA A 349 8.78 -3.57 22.91
CA ALA A 349 9.62 -4.75 22.82
C ALA A 349 8.80 -6.01 22.58
N LEU A 350 7.64 -6.13 23.23
CA LEU A 350 6.71 -7.23 23.01
C LEU A 350 6.23 -7.33 21.57
N ARG A 351 6.03 -6.20 20.88
CA ARG A 351 5.68 -6.15 19.44
C ARG A 351 6.71 -6.84 18.53
N GLY A 352 7.94 -6.93 18.98
CA GLY A 352 9.01 -7.62 18.24
C GLY A 352 9.24 -9.08 18.69
N ALA A 353 8.63 -9.51 19.79
CA ALA A 353 8.87 -10.80 20.41
C ALA A 353 7.67 -11.75 20.36
N VAL A 354 6.44 -11.23 20.54
CA VAL A 354 5.22 -12.01 20.63
C VAL A 354 4.07 -11.32 19.89
N SER A 355 3.00 -12.05 19.58
CA SER A 355 1.75 -11.44 19.12
C SER A 355 1.10 -10.69 20.28
N CYS A 356 0.75 -9.43 20.05
CA CYS A 356 0.22 -8.53 21.05
C CYS A 356 -1.30 -8.35 20.90
N PRO A 357 -2.01 -8.08 21.99
CA PRO A 357 -3.44 -7.77 21.91
C PRO A 357 -3.74 -6.50 21.11
N MET A 358 -2.77 -5.56 21.03
CA MET A 358 -2.86 -4.33 20.26
C MET A 358 -1.70 -4.26 19.27
N GLU A 359 -2.02 -4.21 17.99
CA GLU A 359 -1.04 -4.25 16.89
C GLU A 359 -1.14 -3.07 15.93
N LEU A 360 -1.71 -1.95 16.34
CA LEU A 360 -1.72 -0.71 15.58
C LEU A 360 -0.30 -0.31 15.15
N ASN A 361 -0.18 0.20 13.91
CA ASN A 361 1.12 0.56 13.36
C ASN A 361 1.02 1.76 12.42
N LEU A 362 1.32 2.94 12.91
CA LEU A 362 1.29 4.21 12.18
C LEU A 362 2.60 4.43 11.40
N ARG A 363 3.03 3.46 10.60
CA ARG A 363 4.25 3.62 9.80
C ARG A 363 4.05 4.64 8.68
N PRO A 364 5.01 5.56 8.47
CA PRO A 364 4.96 6.50 7.35
C PRO A 364 4.85 5.77 6.00
N ALA A 365 4.04 6.32 5.10
CA ALA A 365 3.90 5.77 3.75
C ALA A 365 5.24 5.78 2.97
N SER A 366 6.14 6.72 3.29
CA SER A 366 7.50 6.79 2.76
C SER A 366 8.32 5.54 3.11
N VAL A 367 8.21 5.06 4.36
CA VAL A 367 8.92 3.87 4.85
C VAL A 367 8.39 2.60 4.18
N THR A 368 7.08 2.42 4.14
CA THR A 368 6.45 1.23 3.52
C THR A 368 6.75 1.15 2.02
N LYS A 369 6.68 2.27 1.30
CA LYS A 369 7.06 2.35 -0.12
C LYS A 369 8.55 2.03 -0.32
N ALA A 370 9.44 2.58 0.52
CA ALA A 370 10.87 2.31 0.43
C ALA A 370 11.20 0.82 0.66
N GLU A 371 10.53 0.16 1.60
CA GLU A 371 10.68 -1.28 1.84
C GLU A 371 10.16 -2.12 0.66
N HIS A 372 9.00 -1.77 0.09
CA HIS A 372 8.48 -2.43 -1.11
C HIS A 372 9.46 -2.33 -2.27
N ILE A 373 10.00 -1.12 -2.53
CA ILE A 373 11.02 -0.92 -3.57
C ILE A 373 12.29 -1.72 -3.25
N ALA A 374 12.72 -1.72 -1.98
CA ALA A 374 13.91 -2.48 -1.57
C ALA A 374 13.71 -4.00 -1.73
N ALA A 375 12.52 -4.52 -1.43
CA ALA A 375 12.17 -5.92 -1.63
C ALA A 375 12.11 -6.31 -3.12
N GLN A 376 11.73 -5.38 -4.00
CA GLN A 376 11.67 -5.60 -5.45
C GLN A 376 13.05 -5.48 -6.13
N ARG A 377 14.02 -4.77 -5.53
CA ARG A 377 15.36 -4.57 -6.11
C ARG A 377 16.05 -5.85 -6.59
N PRO A 378 16.11 -6.95 -5.82
CA PRO A 378 16.77 -8.17 -6.28
C PRO A 378 16.08 -8.77 -7.51
N PHE A 379 14.75 -8.69 -7.59
CA PHE A 379 13.98 -9.17 -8.74
C PHE A 379 14.19 -8.28 -9.97
N LEU A 380 14.27 -6.95 -9.79
CA LEU A 380 14.58 -6.01 -10.87
C LEU A 380 16.01 -6.22 -11.41
N ILE A 381 16.98 -6.46 -10.52
CA ILE A 381 18.36 -6.80 -10.92
C ILE A 381 18.38 -8.13 -11.68
N ALA A 382 17.71 -9.16 -11.18
CA ALA A 382 17.60 -10.44 -11.85
C ALA A 382 16.94 -10.32 -13.23
N ALA A 383 15.85 -9.56 -13.34
CA ALA A 383 15.21 -9.27 -14.62
C ALA A 383 16.16 -8.54 -15.60
N GLY A 384 16.90 -7.55 -15.11
CA GLY A 384 17.92 -6.85 -15.91
C GLY A 384 19.02 -7.81 -16.41
N VAL A 385 19.52 -8.69 -15.55
CA VAL A 385 20.50 -9.72 -15.92
C VAL A 385 19.91 -10.68 -16.97
N CYS A 386 18.65 -11.13 -16.80
CA CYS A 386 17.98 -11.97 -17.78
C CYS A 386 17.84 -11.29 -19.15
N VAL A 387 17.50 -10.00 -19.19
CA VAL A 387 17.45 -9.23 -20.45
C VAL A 387 18.84 -9.15 -21.09
N LEU A 388 19.87 -8.83 -20.33
CA LEU A 388 21.24 -8.74 -20.84
C LEU A 388 21.75 -10.09 -21.35
N THR A 389 21.47 -11.18 -20.64
CA THR A 389 21.86 -12.54 -21.09
C THR A 389 21.10 -12.96 -22.34
N THR A 390 19.82 -12.59 -22.45
CA THR A 390 19.03 -12.84 -23.66
C THR A 390 19.57 -12.06 -24.86
N LEU A 391 19.91 -10.79 -24.69
CA LEU A 391 20.51 -9.95 -25.74
C LEU A 391 21.89 -10.47 -26.14
N ALA A 392 22.71 -10.88 -25.17
CA ALA A 392 24.04 -11.47 -25.44
C ALA A 392 23.90 -12.80 -26.19
N GLY A 393 22.96 -13.67 -25.78
CA GLY A 393 22.66 -14.91 -26.47
C GLY A 393 22.15 -14.68 -27.89
N TRP A 394 21.31 -13.68 -28.08
CA TRP A 394 20.80 -13.28 -29.40
C TRP A 394 21.93 -12.75 -30.29
N TRP A 395 22.77 -11.86 -29.73
CA TRP A 395 23.95 -11.37 -30.47
C TRP A 395 24.89 -12.52 -30.87
N GLN A 396 25.21 -13.45 -29.95
CA GLN A 396 26.04 -14.59 -30.23
C GLN A 396 25.43 -15.54 -31.28
N TYR A 397 24.10 -15.71 -31.23
CA TYR A 397 23.36 -16.49 -32.23
C TYR A 397 23.48 -15.87 -33.63
N TYR A 398 23.27 -14.56 -33.75
CA TYR A 398 23.39 -13.87 -35.04
C TYR A 398 24.83 -13.83 -35.56
N GLU A 399 25.79 -13.65 -34.70
CA GLU A 399 27.20 -13.72 -35.08
C GLU A 399 27.59 -15.11 -35.59
N HIS A 400 27.13 -16.15 -34.91
CA HIS A 400 27.37 -17.54 -35.36
C HIS A 400 26.63 -17.85 -36.66
N ALA A 401 25.38 -17.39 -36.81
CA ALA A 401 24.60 -17.51 -38.06
C ALA A 401 25.25 -16.76 -39.21
N ALA A 402 25.75 -15.54 -38.99
CA ALA A 402 26.47 -14.74 -39.99
C ALA A 402 27.75 -15.44 -40.45
N ASN A 403 28.56 -15.92 -39.51
CA ASN A 403 29.81 -16.65 -39.82
C ASN A 403 29.52 -17.94 -40.60
N THR A 404 28.46 -18.67 -40.23
CA THR A 404 28.05 -19.88 -40.96
C THR A 404 27.58 -19.55 -42.36
N THR A 405 26.81 -18.45 -42.51
CA THR A 405 26.33 -17.98 -43.81
C THR A 405 27.49 -17.54 -44.73
N VAL A 406 28.47 -16.84 -44.18
CA VAL A 406 29.68 -16.46 -44.94
C VAL A 406 30.43 -17.70 -45.41
N GLY A 407 30.61 -18.69 -44.53
CA GLY A 407 31.27 -19.97 -44.88
C GLY A 407 30.53 -20.76 -45.96
N ILE A 408 29.18 -20.78 -45.90
CA ILE A 408 28.34 -21.41 -46.93
C ILE A 408 28.41 -20.62 -48.23
N THR A 409 28.39 -19.28 -48.16
CA THR A 409 28.49 -18.42 -49.33
C THR A 409 29.85 -18.60 -50.05
N GLU A 410 30.94 -18.70 -49.32
CA GLU A 410 32.25 -19.03 -49.90
C GLU A 410 32.30 -20.43 -50.56
N GLN A 411 31.66 -21.43 -49.94
CA GLN A 411 31.54 -22.74 -50.57
C GLN A 411 30.69 -22.74 -51.82
N ILE A 412 29.55 -22.00 -51.79
CA ILE A 412 28.67 -21.86 -52.95
C ILE A 412 29.41 -21.10 -54.07
N ASN A 413 30.12 -20.03 -53.77
CA ASN A 413 30.89 -19.27 -54.77
C ASN A 413 32.00 -20.11 -55.38
N LYS A 414 32.71 -20.95 -54.61
CA LYS A 414 33.70 -21.90 -55.12
C LYS A 414 33.10 -22.96 -56.05
N GLN A 415 31.86 -23.37 -55.79
CA GLN A 415 31.14 -24.33 -56.62
C GLN A 415 30.42 -23.65 -57.82
N ALA A 416 30.05 -22.37 -57.69
CA ALA A 416 29.40 -21.60 -58.73
C ALA A 416 30.38 -21.11 -59.82
N ALA A 417 31.65 -20.83 -59.48
CA ALA A 417 32.63 -20.35 -60.43
C ALA A 417 32.80 -21.20 -61.71
N PRO A 418 32.74 -22.55 -61.65
CA PRO A 418 32.76 -23.35 -62.90
C PRO A 418 31.42 -23.31 -63.67
N LEU A 419 30.28 -22.93 -62.96
CA LEU A 419 28.96 -22.86 -63.58
C LEU A 419 28.70 -21.56 -64.31
N GLU A 420 29.38 -20.46 -63.93
CA GLU A 420 29.31 -19.18 -64.64
C GLU A 420 29.87 -19.30 -66.08
N ASP A 421 30.84 -20.16 -66.28
CA ASP A 421 31.40 -20.41 -67.59
C ASP A 421 30.44 -21.21 -68.51
N GLU A 422 29.62 -22.08 -67.89
CA GLU A 422 28.56 -22.80 -68.58
C GLU A 422 27.31 -21.91 -68.81
N GLU A 423 26.99 -20.99 -67.87
CA GLU A 423 25.91 -20.04 -68.03
C GLU A 423 26.14 -19.11 -69.22
N SER A 424 27.38 -18.66 -69.43
CA SER A 424 27.73 -17.84 -70.57
C SER A 424 27.50 -18.56 -71.92
N LYS A 425 27.66 -19.89 -71.93
CA LYS A 425 27.34 -20.72 -73.10
C LYS A 425 25.84 -20.92 -73.27
N ILE A 426 25.10 -21.05 -72.17
CA ILE A 426 23.63 -21.18 -72.17
C ILE A 426 22.94 -19.86 -72.58
N GLN A 427 23.45 -18.71 -72.18
CA GLN A 427 22.92 -17.43 -72.59
C GLN A 427 23.06 -17.15 -74.09
N LYS A 428 24.15 -17.66 -74.71
CA LYS A 428 24.28 -17.62 -76.17
C LYS A 428 23.17 -18.46 -76.82
N ILE A 429 22.89 -19.63 -76.31
CA ILE A 429 21.87 -20.55 -76.84
C ILE A 429 20.46 -19.97 -76.61
N LYS A 430 20.21 -19.32 -75.43
CA LYS A 430 18.96 -18.65 -75.14
C LYS A 430 18.63 -17.51 -76.09
N LYS A 431 19.63 -16.76 -76.45
CA LYS A 431 19.47 -15.65 -77.45
C LYS A 431 19.02 -16.16 -78.81
N ASP A 432 19.50 -17.33 -79.22
CA ASP A 432 19.08 -17.99 -80.43
C ASP A 432 17.65 -18.58 -80.34
N ILE A 433 17.21 -18.94 -79.13
CA ILE A 433 15.86 -19.44 -78.86
C ILE A 433 14.85 -18.28 -78.74
N GLU A 434 15.21 -17.15 -78.15
CA GLU A 434 14.33 -15.95 -78.07
C GLU A 434 13.93 -15.37 -79.46
N GLU A 435 14.79 -15.46 -80.45
CA GLU A 435 14.46 -15.10 -81.78
C GLU A 435 13.41 -16.02 -82.46
N GLN A 436 13.38 -17.31 -82.03
CA GLN A 436 12.37 -18.25 -82.50
C GLN A 436 11.04 -18.19 -81.71
N GLN A 437 11.09 -17.77 -80.44
CA GLN A 437 9.89 -17.73 -79.59
C GLN A 437 9.00 -16.50 -79.77
N SER A 438 9.48 -15.46 -80.43
CA SER A 438 8.68 -14.25 -80.74
C SER A 438 7.44 -14.54 -81.59
N SER A 439 7.42 -15.70 -82.26
CA SER A 439 6.30 -16.17 -83.10
C SER A 439 5.21 -16.93 -82.28
N ILE A 440 5.49 -17.34 -81.04
CA ILE A 440 4.59 -18.17 -80.23
C ILE A 440 3.88 -17.37 -79.11
N LYS A 441 4.35 -16.16 -78.82
CA LYS A 441 3.81 -15.27 -77.78
C LYS A 441 2.30 -15.04 -77.79
N PRO A 442 1.60 -14.91 -78.93
CA PRO A 442 0.15 -14.65 -78.91
C PRO A 442 -0.68 -15.85 -78.50
N LEU A 443 -0.20 -17.05 -78.71
CA LEU A 443 -0.92 -18.29 -78.29
C LEU A 443 -0.80 -18.62 -76.81
N LEU A 444 0.34 -18.30 -76.17
CA LEU A 444 0.55 -18.50 -74.73
C LEU A 444 -0.31 -17.55 -73.88
N LYS A 445 -0.47 -16.31 -74.35
CA LYS A 445 -1.30 -15.32 -73.63
C LYS A 445 -2.76 -15.74 -73.47
N ALA A 446 -3.32 -16.44 -74.50
CA ALA A 446 -4.68 -16.94 -74.42
C ALA A 446 -4.90 -18.11 -73.44
N VAL A 447 -3.83 -18.85 -73.10
CA VAL A 447 -3.88 -19.95 -72.12
C VAL A 447 -3.76 -19.40 -70.69
N GLU A 448 -2.88 -18.41 -70.46
CA GLU A 448 -2.69 -17.77 -69.15
C GLU A 448 -3.96 -17.04 -68.67
N GLU A 449 -4.68 -16.38 -69.56
CA GLU A 449 -5.94 -15.69 -69.26
C GLU A 449 -7.02 -16.65 -68.76
N ARG A 450 -7.03 -17.90 -69.24
CA ARG A 450 -7.99 -18.93 -68.78
C ARG A 450 -7.68 -19.45 -67.38
N GLU A 451 -6.40 -19.60 -67.01
CA GLU A 451 -5.98 -19.99 -65.68
C GLU A 451 -6.24 -18.91 -64.62
N TYR A 452 -6.17 -17.64 -64.98
CA TYR A 452 -6.37 -16.52 -64.05
C TYR A 452 -7.77 -16.54 -63.45
N TRP A 453 -8.83 -16.68 -64.27
CA TRP A 453 -10.20 -16.71 -63.77
C TRP A 453 -10.46 -17.88 -62.86
N THR A 454 -9.88 -19.03 -63.14
CA THR A 454 -9.98 -20.20 -62.27
C THR A 454 -9.36 -19.95 -60.88
N LYS A 455 -8.23 -19.25 -60.84
CA LYS A 455 -7.56 -18.88 -59.59
C LYS A 455 -8.36 -17.82 -58.80
N VAL A 456 -8.90 -16.81 -59.46
CA VAL A 456 -9.74 -15.77 -58.83
C VAL A 456 -11.01 -16.38 -58.21
N ILE A 457 -11.72 -17.22 -58.96
CA ILE A 457 -12.97 -17.86 -58.49
C ILE A 457 -12.67 -18.81 -57.33
N ASN A 458 -11.57 -19.56 -57.41
CA ASN A 458 -11.18 -20.47 -56.36
C ASN A 458 -10.76 -19.72 -55.06
N ASP A 459 -10.02 -18.61 -55.19
CA ASP A 459 -9.63 -17.79 -54.04
C ASP A 459 -10.85 -17.16 -53.35
N ILE A 460 -11.79 -16.63 -54.13
CA ILE A 460 -13.05 -16.09 -53.58
C ILE A 460 -13.85 -17.19 -52.90
N GLY A 461 -13.94 -18.41 -53.51
CA GLY A 461 -14.62 -19.54 -52.95
C GLY A 461 -14.01 -20.04 -51.63
N GLN A 462 -12.68 -20.05 -51.50
CA GLN A 462 -11.97 -20.44 -50.29
C GLN A 462 -12.14 -19.43 -49.15
N ARG A 463 -12.38 -18.15 -49.45
CA ARG A 463 -12.57 -17.07 -48.49
C ARG A 463 -14.04 -16.88 -48.09
N LEU A 464 -14.95 -17.57 -48.75
CA LEU A 464 -16.36 -17.59 -48.36
C LEU A 464 -16.51 -18.28 -46.99
N PRO A 465 -17.12 -17.66 -45.98
CA PRO A 465 -17.46 -18.35 -44.74
C PRO A 465 -18.25 -19.64 -45.03
N GLN A 466 -17.91 -20.76 -44.37
CA GLN A 466 -18.45 -22.08 -44.72
C GLN A 466 -19.94 -22.25 -44.43
N ASP A 467 -20.48 -21.41 -43.53
CA ASP A 467 -21.87 -21.55 -43.10
C ASP A 467 -22.66 -20.26 -43.35
N TYR A 468 -23.90 -20.42 -43.79
CA TYR A 468 -24.93 -19.37 -43.85
C TYR A 468 -24.73 -18.24 -44.90
N ILE A 469 -23.79 -18.34 -45.82
CA ILE A 469 -23.60 -17.40 -46.90
C ILE A 469 -23.16 -18.12 -48.19
N TRP A 470 -23.67 -17.72 -49.32
CA TRP A 470 -23.24 -18.23 -50.64
C TRP A 470 -23.37 -17.20 -51.73
N ILE A 471 -22.61 -17.37 -52.77
CA ILE A 471 -22.60 -16.52 -53.96
C ILE A 471 -23.54 -17.12 -54.99
N THR A 472 -24.41 -16.30 -55.54
CA THR A 472 -25.37 -16.73 -56.56
C THR A 472 -24.90 -16.36 -57.98
N SER A 473 -24.22 -15.26 -58.15
CA SER A 473 -23.65 -14.86 -59.44
C SER A 473 -22.43 -13.95 -59.32
N PHE A 474 -21.59 -14.06 -60.33
CA PHE A 474 -20.53 -13.10 -60.64
C PHE A 474 -20.87 -12.42 -61.97
N GLU A 475 -21.18 -11.14 -61.95
CA GLU A 475 -21.54 -10.40 -63.13
C GLU A 475 -20.43 -9.40 -63.51
N PRO A 476 -19.83 -9.53 -64.69
CA PRO A 476 -18.99 -8.43 -65.18
C PRO A 476 -19.88 -7.23 -65.50
N PRO A 477 -19.40 -5.97 -65.30
CA PRO A 477 -20.22 -4.82 -65.59
C PRO A 477 -20.57 -4.79 -67.07
N THR A 478 -21.83 -4.48 -67.36
CA THR A 478 -22.31 -4.33 -68.73
C THR A 478 -21.59 -3.19 -69.43
N ARG A 479 -21.60 -3.17 -70.78
CA ARG A 479 -20.93 -2.17 -71.57
C ARG A 479 -21.44 -0.75 -71.31
N GLU A 480 -22.72 -0.62 -70.90
CA GLU A 480 -23.41 0.61 -70.54
C GLU A 480 -22.98 1.08 -69.11
N GLU A 481 -22.87 0.17 -68.15
CA GLU A 481 -22.39 0.46 -66.79
C GLU A 481 -20.92 0.87 -66.79
N ARG A 482 -20.08 0.29 -67.65
CA ARG A 482 -18.68 0.74 -67.83
C ARG A 482 -18.61 2.18 -68.36
N ALA A 483 -19.49 2.56 -69.29
CA ALA A 483 -19.53 3.90 -69.87
C ALA A 483 -20.07 4.94 -68.88
N ALA A 484 -20.98 4.56 -67.98
CA ALA A 484 -21.56 5.46 -66.98
C ALA A 484 -20.64 5.71 -65.75
N THR A 485 -19.90 4.67 -65.32
CA THR A 485 -19.07 4.74 -64.11
C THR A 485 -17.64 5.22 -64.35
N GLN A 486 -17.12 5.12 -65.61
CA GLN A 486 -15.76 5.55 -65.95
C GLN A 486 -15.64 6.18 -67.34
N PRO A 487 -16.14 7.41 -67.56
CA PRO A 487 -16.10 8.06 -68.89
C PRO A 487 -14.69 8.38 -69.40
N LYS A 488 -13.64 8.14 -68.62
CA LYS A 488 -12.22 8.35 -68.98
C LYS A 488 -11.31 7.24 -68.48
N ALA A 489 -11.74 5.98 -68.58
CA ALA A 489 -10.85 4.87 -68.25
C ALA A 489 -9.68 4.81 -69.23
N ARG A 490 -8.45 5.05 -68.74
CA ARG A 490 -7.22 4.73 -69.47
C ARG A 490 -7.13 3.20 -69.63
N GLU A 491 -6.56 2.75 -70.76
CA GLU A 491 -6.16 1.35 -70.93
C GLU A 491 -5.43 0.88 -69.65
N GLY A 492 -5.95 -0.15 -68.95
CA GLY A 492 -5.39 -0.67 -67.72
C GLY A 492 -6.18 -0.34 -66.44
N SER A 493 -7.38 0.24 -66.52
CA SER A 493 -8.26 0.40 -65.33
C SER A 493 -8.73 -0.95 -64.83
N PRO A 494 -8.72 -1.19 -63.49
CA PRO A 494 -9.10 -2.49 -62.91
C PRO A 494 -10.54 -2.83 -63.27
N ALA A 495 -10.77 -4.06 -63.74
CA ALA A 495 -12.12 -4.58 -64.01
C ALA A 495 -12.86 -4.72 -62.69
N VAL A 496 -14.07 -4.20 -62.62
CA VAL A 496 -14.97 -4.35 -61.46
C VAL A 496 -15.91 -5.50 -61.71
N LEU A 497 -16.02 -6.44 -60.83
CA LEU A 497 -16.98 -7.52 -60.82
C LEU A 497 -18.08 -7.25 -59.83
N THR A 498 -19.32 -7.46 -60.17
CA THR A 498 -20.41 -7.39 -59.21
C THR A 498 -20.69 -8.82 -58.64
N VAL A 499 -20.51 -8.95 -57.34
CA VAL A 499 -20.80 -10.18 -56.62
C VAL A 499 -22.21 -10.09 -56.04
N LYS A 500 -23.06 -11.05 -56.37
CA LYS A 500 -24.40 -11.18 -55.79
C LYS A 500 -24.46 -12.49 -55.02
N GLY A 501 -25.14 -12.50 -53.89
CA GLY A 501 -25.28 -13.69 -53.07
C GLY A 501 -26.46 -13.59 -52.11
N LEU A 502 -26.60 -14.63 -51.33
CA LEU A 502 -27.61 -14.74 -50.30
C LEU A 502 -26.96 -15.15 -48.97
N TYR A 503 -27.49 -14.66 -47.86
CA TYR A 503 -27.07 -15.08 -46.54
C TYR A 503 -28.29 -15.38 -45.66
N LEU A 504 -28.14 -16.37 -44.77
CA LEU A 504 -29.16 -16.78 -43.82
C LEU A 504 -29.13 -15.90 -42.58
N SER A 505 -30.30 -15.47 -42.09
CA SER A 505 -30.45 -14.86 -40.77
C SER A 505 -30.81 -15.93 -39.77
N ARG A 506 -30.00 -16.18 -38.74
CA ARG A 506 -30.46 -16.80 -37.51
C ARG A 506 -31.25 -15.77 -36.69
N ASP A 507 -32.27 -16.24 -35.95
CA ASP A 507 -33.17 -15.45 -35.09
C ASP A 507 -32.44 -14.68 -33.94
N ALA A 508 -31.54 -13.82 -34.24
CA ALA A 508 -30.91 -12.92 -33.30
C ALA A 508 -30.78 -11.54 -33.95
N GLY A 509 -31.08 -10.54 -33.17
CA GLY A 509 -31.35 -9.15 -33.57
C GLY A 509 -30.48 -8.54 -34.67
N ASN A 510 -30.91 -7.38 -35.15
CA ASN A 510 -30.41 -6.64 -36.32
C ASN A 510 -28.87 -6.52 -36.50
N ASN A 511 -28.05 -6.75 -35.45
CA ASN A 511 -26.59 -6.64 -35.50
C ASN A 511 -25.88 -7.91 -36.03
N GLU A 512 -26.46 -9.10 -35.92
CA GLU A 512 -25.83 -10.33 -36.45
C GLU A 512 -25.99 -10.48 -37.96
N ARG A 513 -27.06 -9.93 -38.53
CA ARG A 513 -27.27 -9.91 -39.98
C ARG A 513 -26.16 -9.21 -40.76
N THR A 514 -25.49 -8.26 -40.13
CA THR A 514 -24.43 -7.46 -40.73
C THR A 514 -23.07 -8.14 -40.65
N ASN A 515 -22.86 -9.03 -39.68
CA ASN A 515 -21.56 -9.63 -39.40
C ASN A 515 -21.08 -10.63 -40.46
N ILE A 516 -21.94 -11.47 -40.99
CA ILE A 516 -21.52 -12.54 -41.94
C ILE A 516 -21.05 -11.95 -43.27
N VAL A 517 -21.76 -10.97 -43.80
CA VAL A 517 -21.33 -10.27 -45.02
C VAL A 517 -20.06 -9.48 -44.78
N ASN A 518 -19.93 -8.84 -43.62
CA ASN A 518 -18.74 -8.10 -43.24
C ASN A 518 -17.54 -9.03 -42.99
N GLU A 519 -17.78 -10.22 -42.42
CA GLU A 519 -16.76 -11.26 -42.27
C GLU A 519 -16.25 -11.74 -43.64
N PHE A 520 -17.16 -11.98 -44.58
CA PHE A 520 -16.80 -12.32 -45.96
C PHE A 520 -15.96 -11.23 -46.61
N LEU A 521 -16.36 -9.98 -46.47
CA LEU A 521 -15.58 -8.82 -46.97
C LEU A 521 -14.22 -8.70 -46.31
N LYS A 522 -14.13 -8.96 -45.01
CA LYS A 522 -12.88 -8.99 -44.29
C LYS A 522 -11.95 -10.09 -44.84
N ASN A 523 -12.49 -11.31 -45.04
CA ASN A 523 -11.71 -12.40 -45.64
C ASN A 523 -11.26 -12.07 -47.04
N LEU A 524 -12.13 -11.42 -47.86
CA LEU A 524 -11.77 -10.95 -49.19
C LEU A 524 -10.75 -9.82 -49.22
N SER A 525 -10.67 -9.00 -48.19
CA SER A 525 -9.67 -7.93 -48.08
C SER A 525 -8.23 -8.46 -48.12
N GLU A 526 -8.04 -9.71 -47.68
CA GLU A 526 -6.75 -10.42 -47.71
C GLU A 526 -6.46 -11.11 -49.04
N SER A 527 -7.37 -11.03 -50.00
CA SER A 527 -7.18 -11.67 -51.32
C SER A 527 -6.02 -11.01 -52.10
N PRO A 528 -5.16 -11.80 -52.74
CA PRO A 528 -4.15 -11.26 -53.63
C PRO A 528 -4.73 -10.79 -54.99
N TYR A 529 -5.97 -11.16 -55.32
CA TYR A 529 -6.57 -10.94 -56.62
C TYR A 529 -7.61 -9.82 -56.66
N VAL A 530 -8.28 -9.52 -55.54
CA VAL A 530 -9.38 -8.56 -55.49
C VAL A 530 -9.23 -7.53 -54.39
N GLU A 531 -9.82 -6.34 -54.61
CA GLU A 531 -9.99 -5.30 -53.60
C GLU A 531 -11.48 -5.20 -53.23
N THR A 532 -11.76 -5.18 -51.94
CA THR A 532 -13.11 -5.00 -51.39
C THR A 532 -13.56 -3.53 -51.47
N PRO A 533 -14.86 -3.23 -51.47
CA PRO A 533 -15.38 -1.89 -51.37
C PRO A 533 -14.89 -1.18 -50.10
N LYS A 534 -14.53 0.08 -50.20
CA LYS A 534 -14.00 0.89 -49.09
C LYS A 534 -15.09 1.58 -48.25
N GLU A 535 -16.25 1.80 -48.84
CA GLU A 535 -17.38 2.45 -48.20
C GLU A 535 -18.53 1.45 -47.99
N GLU A 536 -19.14 1.48 -46.81
CA GLU A 536 -20.27 0.63 -46.47
C GLU A 536 -21.52 0.88 -47.34
N ALA A 537 -21.60 2.08 -47.96
CA ALA A 537 -22.64 2.47 -48.91
C ALA A 537 -22.56 1.71 -50.25
N GLU A 538 -21.41 1.13 -50.61
CA GLU A 538 -21.24 0.32 -51.83
C GLU A 538 -21.85 -1.10 -51.71
N ILE A 539 -22.27 -1.48 -50.50
CA ILE A 539 -22.83 -2.79 -50.19
C ILE A 539 -24.34 -2.67 -50.17
N ILE A 540 -24.99 -3.18 -51.16
CA ILE A 540 -26.46 -3.21 -51.25
C ILE A 540 -26.95 -4.48 -50.55
N ARG A 541 -27.72 -4.33 -49.48
CA ARG A 541 -28.41 -5.40 -48.79
C ARG A 541 -29.90 -5.23 -49.05
N GLY A 542 -30.51 -6.21 -49.70
CA GLY A 542 -31.93 -6.17 -50.07
C GLY A 542 -32.79 -7.03 -49.12
N ASN A 543 -34.10 -6.77 -49.14
CA ASN A 543 -35.10 -7.71 -48.65
C ASN A 543 -35.68 -8.41 -49.88
N ASP A 544 -35.68 -9.72 -49.87
CA ASP A 544 -36.43 -10.51 -50.85
C ASP A 544 -37.76 -10.94 -50.23
N ASP A 545 -38.84 -10.38 -50.67
CA ASP A 545 -40.18 -10.69 -50.18
C ASP A 545 -40.64 -12.16 -50.48
N THR A 546 -39.86 -12.88 -51.30
CA THR A 546 -40.13 -14.26 -51.66
C THR A 546 -39.42 -15.29 -50.79
N LEU A 547 -38.36 -14.91 -50.09
CA LEU A 547 -37.56 -15.80 -49.25
C LEU A 547 -37.44 -15.19 -47.83
N HIS A 548 -38.32 -15.62 -46.92
CA HIS A 548 -38.37 -15.14 -45.54
C HIS A 548 -37.15 -15.51 -44.66
N TRP A 549 -36.22 -16.35 -45.15
CA TRP A 549 -35.10 -16.92 -44.40
C TRP A 549 -33.72 -16.60 -44.99
N ALA A 550 -33.65 -16.07 -46.25
CA ALA A 550 -32.40 -15.70 -46.89
C ALA A 550 -32.47 -14.24 -47.42
N PHE A 551 -31.42 -13.49 -47.23
CA PHE A 551 -31.36 -12.09 -47.59
C PHE A 551 -30.32 -11.88 -48.68
N PRO A 552 -30.65 -11.16 -49.77
CA PRO A 552 -29.70 -10.88 -50.85
C PRO A 552 -28.67 -9.80 -50.42
N TYR A 553 -27.44 -9.99 -50.90
CA TYR A 553 -26.42 -8.99 -50.84
C TYR A 553 -25.77 -8.80 -52.20
N THR A 554 -25.29 -7.57 -52.44
CA THR A 554 -24.59 -7.23 -53.66
C THR A 554 -23.47 -6.22 -53.32
N PHE A 555 -22.28 -6.45 -53.83
CA PHE A 555 -21.20 -5.52 -53.72
C PHE A 555 -20.22 -5.60 -54.91
N PRO A 556 -19.53 -4.48 -55.27
CA PRO A 556 -18.52 -4.48 -56.31
C PRO A 556 -17.18 -4.98 -55.80
N LEU A 557 -16.47 -5.80 -56.58
CA LEU A 557 -15.07 -6.18 -56.35
C LEU A 557 -14.18 -5.67 -57.47
N LYS A 558 -13.11 -4.98 -57.10
CA LYS A 558 -12.10 -4.55 -58.08
C LYS A 558 -11.00 -5.61 -58.17
N LEU A 559 -10.63 -5.95 -59.41
CA LEU A 559 -9.51 -6.86 -59.65
C LEU A 559 -8.19 -6.09 -59.47
N LYS A 560 -7.26 -6.62 -58.67
CA LYS A 560 -5.93 -6.02 -58.43
C LYS A 560 -5.05 -6.05 -59.68
N ASN A 561 -5.18 -7.10 -60.49
CA ASN A 561 -4.48 -7.23 -61.77
C ASN A 561 -5.51 -7.17 -62.90
N PRO A 562 -5.62 -6.06 -63.61
CA PRO A 562 -6.58 -5.96 -64.71
C PRO A 562 -6.19 -6.89 -65.85
N ILE A 563 -7.12 -7.76 -66.23
CA ILE A 563 -7.05 -8.45 -67.50
C ILE A 563 -7.90 -7.67 -68.49
N ASP A 564 -7.36 -7.40 -69.66
CA ASP A 564 -8.12 -6.81 -70.77
C ASP A 564 -9.26 -7.76 -71.18
N LEU A 565 -10.43 -7.52 -70.65
CA LEU A 565 -11.67 -8.14 -71.12
C LEU A 565 -12.05 -7.51 -72.46
N LYS A 566 -11.52 -8.06 -73.55
CA LYS A 566 -11.99 -7.70 -74.92
C LYS A 566 -13.27 -8.39 -75.25
#